data_0da44412834112fc9b69f3136e69429a
#
_entry.id   0da44412834112fc9b69f3136e69429a
#
_cell.length_a   1.000
_cell.length_b   1.000
_cell.length_c   1.000
_cell.angle_alpha   90.00
_cell.angle_beta   90.00
_cell.angle_gamma   90.00
#
_symmetry.space_group_name_H-M   'P 1'
#
loop_
_entity.id
_entity.type
_entity.pdbx_description
1 polymer ?
#
loop_
_entity_poly.entity_id
_entity_poly.type
_entity_poly.pdbx_seq_one_letter_code
_entity_poly.pdbx_strand_id
1 'polypeptide(L)'
;MFTRMDSRLAILIALISFSALPSAYAATAVGQFQDQPNSVQPTAPTAATVLSQSREFANDLNYEDSFALLSKTFPADQVASEHATQILDIMVSLIEAAKVEQDMEFADKAYGFARTFALTSGADRQLAGHGELENAYPFMQTINRLATAGLEVNEKISAELFVHAGRIARNLEVNPSFPTPAKPGIASSLFMEARGYALRGDMQMATNSLSQAYQWGFVDFHAAFEDPIFRDADSNGSLKAITQTAHANYKNQVQQRVRDALANFPQFHLDYSLQSSVPGSIITNKDFMDQIVVLDLGASWCAPCVQSIPHLKRLQSEYGKQGVKVLNASFENGETDEENRELLKKFIAKHEINYDVVIGTEELRGSIPNCQTFPGLVFVDRLGNVRYAASGYHDFTQISTIVELLLETESVRARIHPGHVQE
;
A
#
# COMPACT_ATOMS: atom_id res chain seq x y z
N MET A 1 28.73 -20.44 9.39
CA MET A 1 29.40 -19.75 8.27
C MET A 1 28.28 -19.30 7.33
N PHE A 2 27.64 -18.19 7.66
CA PHE A 2 26.53 -17.65 6.86
C PHE A 2 27.12 -16.75 5.78
N THR A 3 26.96 -17.14 4.53
CA THR A 3 27.30 -16.35 3.35
C THR A 3 26.34 -15.17 3.28
N ARG A 4 26.89 -13.97 3.31
CA ARG A 4 26.17 -12.70 3.06
C ARG A 4 25.47 -12.81 1.70
N MET A 5 24.16 -12.73 1.72
CA MET A 5 23.36 -12.52 0.53
C MET A 5 23.74 -11.14 -0.06
N ASP A 6 24.01 -11.09 -1.34
CA ASP A 6 24.46 -9.90 -2.04
C ASP A 6 23.38 -8.81 -1.95
N SER A 7 23.69 -7.70 -1.24
CA SER A 7 22.77 -6.55 -1.03
C SER A 7 22.23 -5.97 -2.33
N ARG A 8 22.98 -6.13 -3.43
CA ARG A 8 22.60 -5.67 -4.78
C ARG A 8 21.35 -6.34 -5.34
N LEU A 9 21.12 -7.62 -4.97
CA LEU A 9 19.94 -8.36 -5.45
C LEU A 9 18.65 -7.92 -4.75
N ALA A 10 18.73 -7.49 -3.49
CA ALA A 10 17.60 -7.01 -2.72
C ALA A 10 17.10 -5.65 -3.21
N ILE A 11 17.99 -4.76 -3.68
CA ILE A 11 17.64 -3.44 -4.24
C ILE A 11 16.94 -3.60 -5.60
N LEU A 12 17.43 -4.50 -6.45
CA LEU A 12 16.81 -4.75 -7.76
C LEU A 12 15.35 -5.20 -7.61
N ILE A 13 15.06 -6.00 -6.58
CA ILE A 13 13.71 -6.49 -6.30
C ILE A 13 12.80 -5.38 -5.75
N ALA A 14 13.33 -4.45 -4.94
CA ALA A 14 12.56 -3.32 -4.41
C ALA A 14 12.21 -2.28 -5.48
N LEU A 15 13.13 -2.02 -6.43
CA LEU A 15 12.94 -1.06 -7.52
C LEU A 15 11.94 -1.56 -8.59
N ILE A 16 11.89 -2.87 -8.84
CA ILE A 16 10.98 -3.45 -9.84
C ILE A 16 9.52 -3.50 -9.35
N SER A 17 9.28 -3.49 -8.03
CA SER A 17 7.94 -3.66 -7.46
C SER A 17 7.06 -2.39 -7.46
N PHE A 18 7.59 -1.22 -7.82
CA PHE A 18 6.86 0.06 -7.78
C PHE A 18 6.60 0.71 -9.15
N SER A 19 7.01 0.10 -10.26
CA SER A 19 6.96 0.73 -11.58
C SER A 19 5.75 0.36 -12.47
N ALA A 20 4.73 -0.33 -11.95
CA ALA A 20 3.59 -0.75 -12.76
C ALA A 20 2.27 -0.14 -12.30
N LEU A 21 2.03 1.12 -12.66
CA LEU A 21 0.67 1.61 -12.94
C LEU A 21 0.62 2.01 -14.42
N PRO A 22 -0.24 1.40 -15.24
CA PRO A 22 -0.38 1.80 -16.63
C PRO A 22 -1.15 3.13 -16.71
N SER A 23 -0.52 4.18 -17.21
CA SER A 23 -1.22 5.33 -17.73
C SER A 23 -1.80 4.95 -19.10
N ALA A 24 -3.05 4.51 -19.12
CA ALA A 24 -3.82 4.37 -20.35
C ALA A 24 -4.38 5.75 -20.75
N TYR A 25 -3.62 6.53 -21.53
CA TYR A 25 -4.14 7.54 -22.45
C TYR A 25 -2.96 8.07 -23.27
N ALA A 26 -2.72 7.52 -24.43
CA ALA A 26 -2.22 8.19 -25.62
C ALA A 26 -2.11 7.18 -26.76
N ALA A 27 -3.11 7.11 -27.59
CA ALA A 27 -3.02 6.47 -28.89
C ALA A 27 -3.23 7.52 -29.97
N THR A 28 -2.47 7.34 -31.06
CA THR A 28 -2.62 7.87 -32.41
C THR A 28 -2.02 9.23 -32.74
N ALA A 29 -0.84 9.13 -33.36
CA ALA A 29 -0.58 9.80 -34.65
C ALA A 29 0.69 9.20 -35.30
N VAL A 30 0.51 8.30 -36.24
CA VAL A 30 1.56 7.85 -37.16
C VAL A 30 1.56 8.82 -38.33
N GLY A 31 2.57 9.67 -38.41
CA GLY A 31 2.87 10.52 -39.56
C GLY A 31 4.18 10.06 -40.20
N GLN A 32 4.11 9.68 -41.46
CA GLN A 32 5.27 9.33 -42.30
C GLN A 32 6.20 10.56 -42.45
N PHE A 33 7.48 10.39 -42.18
CA PHE A 33 8.50 11.34 -42.56
C PHE A 33 9.49 10.71 -43.53
N GLN A 34 9.64 11.41 -44.67
CA GLN A 34 10.64 11.16 -45.72
C GLN A 34 12.01 11.60 -45.25
N ASP A 35 13.03 10.80 -45.57
CA ASP A 35 14.44 11.07 -45.34
C ASP A 35 14.92 12.31 -46.11
N GLN A 36 15.52 13.24 -45.37
CA GLN A 36 16.47 14.22 -45.91
C GLN A 36 17.71 14.26 -45.01
N PRO A 37 18.94 14.23 -45.53
CA PRO A 37 20.13 14.29 -44.71
C PRO A 37 20.46 15.75 -44.40
N ASN A 38 20.10 16.23 -43.22
CA ASN A 38 20.58 17.47 -42.66
C ASN A 38 21.58 17.17 -41.54
N SER A 39 22.73 17.82 -41.59
CA SER A 39 23.72 17.86 -40.53
C SER A 39 23.10 18.46 -39.26
N VAL A 40 22.58 17.61 -38.41
CA VAL A 40 21.99 18.00 -37.11
C VAL A 40 23.17 18.24 -36.15
N GLN A 41 23.39 19.49 -35.74
CA GLN A 41 24.13 19.78 -34.53
C GLN A 41 23.41 19.05 -33.38
N PRO A 42 24.14 18.46 -32.42
CA PRO A 42 23.50 17.78 -31.31
C PRO A 42 22.62 18.77 -30.53
N THR A 43 21.32 18.68 -30.73
CA THR A 43 20.36 19.41 -29.90
C THR A 43 20.53 18.97 -28.44
N ALA A 44 20.50 19.93 -27.52
CA ALA A 44 20.52 19.62 -26.09
C ALA A 44 19.43 18.54 -25.78
N PRO A 45 19.72 17.54 -24.95
CA PRO A 45 18.77 16.49 -24.65
C PRO A 45 17.48 17.10 -24.07
N THR A 46 16.35 16.55 -24.47
CA THR A 46 15.05 17.00 -23.92
C THR A 46 14.92 16.58 -22.45
N ALA A 47 14.05 17.27 -21.70
CA ALA A 47 13.75 16.91 -20.30
C ALA A 47 13.36 15.42 -20.16
N ALA A 48 12.53 14.91 -21.06
CA ALA A 48 12.13 13.51 -21.10
C ALA A 48 13.31 12.55 -21.28
N THR A 49 14.26 12.89 -22.16
CA THR A 49 15.48 12.09 -22.39
C THR A 49 16.34 12.06 -21.12
N VAL A 50 16.53 13.20 -20.47
CA VAL A 50 17.32 13.29 -19.23
C VAL A 50 16.69 12.49 -18.11
N LEU A 51 15.37 12.58 -17.94
CA LEU A 51 14.64 11.81 -16.91
C LEU A 51 14.73 10.31 -17.16
N SER A 52 14.64 9.86 -18.43
CA SER A 52 14.82 8.46 -18.79
C SER A 52 16.22 7.96 -18.47
N GLN A 53 17.27 8.70 -18.85
CA GLN A 53 18.66 8.33 -18.57
C GLN A 53 18.96 8.33 -17.07
N SER A 54 18.47 9.34 -16.34
CA SER A 54 18.66 9.38 -14.88
C SER A 54 18.02 8.20 -14.18
N ARG A 55 16.83 7.77 -14.64
CA ARG A 55 16.15 6.58 -14.12
C ARG A 55 16.92 5.29 -14.45
N GLU A 56 17.50 5.19 -15.63
CA GLU A 56 18.36 4.08 -16.03
C GLU A 56 19.59 4.00 -15.13
N PHE A 57 20.31 5.09 -14.91
CA PHE A 57 21.43 5.14 -13.98
C PHE A 57 21.04 4.77 -12.54
N ALA A 58 19.88 5.24 -12.07
CA ALA A 58 19.37 4.87 -10.75
C ALA A 58 19.10 3.37 -10.64
N ASN A 59 18.52 2.75 -11.67
CA ASN A 59 18.26 1.31 -11.72
C ASN A 59 19.55 0.48 -11.75
N ASP A 60 20.59 1.00 -12.39
CA ASP A 60 21.92 0.37 -12.47
C ASP A 60 22.79 0.64 -11.22
N LEU A 61 22.21 1.26 -10.18
CA LEU A 61 22.89 1.67 -8.94
C LEU A 61 24.02 2.71 -9.16
N ASN A 62 24.04 3.38 -10.29
CA ASN A 62 24.93 4.49 -10.56
C ASN A 62 24.27 5.81 -10.11
N TYR A 63 24.08 5.95 -8.80
CA TYR A 63 23.31 7.05 -8.21
C TYR A 63 24.04 8.40 -8.32
N GLU A 64 25.38 8.45 -8.31
CA GLU A 64 26.14 9.70 -8.45
C GLU A 64 25.96 10.33 -9.83
N ASP A 65 26.06 9.55 -10.91
CA ASP A 65 25.88 10.03 -12.28
C ASP A 65 24.42 10.45 -12.53
N SER A 66 23.46 9.69 -12.00
CA SER A 66 22.04 10.05 -12.03
C SER A 66 21.81 11.42 -11.37
N PHE A 67 22.33 11.61 -10.16
CA PHE A 67 22.22 12.85 -9.42
C PHE A 67 22.91 14.02 -10.15
N ALA A 68 24.12 13.81 -10.67
CA ALA A 68 24.86 14.83 -11.41
C ALA A 68 24.09 15.29 -12.66
N LEU A 69 23.48 14.34 -13.37
CA LEU A 69 22.67 14.64 -14.56
C LEU A 69 21.41 15.44 -14.18
N LEU A 70 20.68 15.02 -13.15
CA LEU A 70 19.47 15.71 -12.68
C LEU A 70 19.78 17.12 -12.17
N SER A 71 20.73 17.26 -11.26
CA SER A 71 21.06 18.54 -10.62
C SER A 71 21.60 19.59 -11.59
N LYS A 72 22.30 19.15 -12.65
CA LYS A 72 22.80 20.03 -13.72
C LYS A 72 21.68 20.48 -14.67
N THR A 73 20.74 19.59 -14.98
CA THR A 73 19.69 19.84 -15.97
C THR A 73 18.49 20.57 -15.40
N PHE A 74 18.16 20.28 -14.13
CA PHE A 74 16.99 20.81 -13.44
C PHE A 74 17.42 21.60 -12.19
N PRO A 75 17.86 22.87 -12.33
CA PRO A 75 18.08 23.69 -11.13
C PRO A 75 16.77 23.85 -10.36
N ALA A 76 16.86 23.71 -9.05
CA ALA A 76 15.70 23.56 -8.16
C ALA A 76 14.68 24.72 -8.23
N ASP A 77 15.11 25.90 -8.70
CA ASP A 77 14.31 27.12 -8.80
C ASP A 77 13.64 27.34 -10.17
N GLN A 78 13.90 26.49 -11.16
CA GLN A 78 13.51 26.72 -12.57
C GLN A 78 12.72 25.56 -13.20
N VAL A 79 12.26 24.60 -12.43
CA VAL A 79 11.62 23.39 -12.99
C VAL A 79 10.13 23.60 -13.23
N ALA A 80 9.67 23.15 -14.42
CA ALA A 80 8.25 23.05 -14.72
C ALA A 80 7.57 22.00 -13.81
N SER A 81 6.37 22.31 -13.32
CA SER A 81 5.61 21.46 -12.39
C SER A 81 5.37 20.04 -12.91
N GLU A 82 5.26 19.88 -14.25
CA GLU A 82 5.02 18.59 -14.91
C GLU A 82 6.14 17.55 -14.69
N HIS A 83 7.39 18.00 -14.44
CA HIS A 83 8.54 17.12 -14.20
C HIS A 83 8.85 16.93 -12.72
N ALA A 84 8.25 17.74 -11.85
CA ALA A 84 8.59 17.78 -10.43
C ALA A 84 8.38 16.41 -9.74
N THR A 85 7.27 15.76 -9.98
CA THR A 85 6.98 14.44 -9.41
C THR A 85 7.99 13.40 -9.85
N GLN A 86 8.33 13.38 -11.15
CA GLN A 86 9.26 12.39 -11.70
C GLN A 86 10.69 12.57 -11.15
N ILE A 87 11.14 13.82 -11.00
CA ILE A 87 12.44 14.12 -10.41
C ILE A 87 12.49 13.67 -8.97
N LEU A 88 11.47 14.00 -8.18
CA LEU A 88 11.41 13.58 -6.77
C LEU A 88 11.33 12.05 -6.63
N ASP A 89 10.65 11.35 -7.53
CA ASP A 89 10.61 9.88 -7.54
C ASP A 89 11.99 9.28 -7.78
N ILE A 90 12.75 9.83 -8.72
CA ILE A 90 14.14 9.40 -8.94
C ILE A 90 14.99 9.72 -7.71
N MET A 91 14.84 10.91 -7.11
CA MET A 91 15.57 11.28 -5.89
C MET A 91 15.29 10.33 -4.71
N VAL A 92 14.05 9.89 -4.53
CA VAL A 92 13.71 8.85 -3.54
C VAL A 92 14.53 7.58 -3.80
N SER A 93 14.58 7.11 -5.04
CA SER A 93 15.35 5.92 -5.42
C SER A 93 16.86 6.08 -5.16
N LEU A 94 17.42 7.28 -5.45
CA LEU A 94 18.84 7.55 -5.19
C LEU A 94 19.17 7.56 -3.69
N ILE A 95 18.32 8.15 -2.87
CA ILE A 95 18.49 8.21 -1.42
C ILE A 95 18.41 6.80 -0.82
N GLU A 96 17.44 5.98 -1.24
CA GLU A 96 17.32 4.60 -0.78
C GLU A 96 18.53 3.74 -1.21
N ALA A 97 19.01 3.90 -2.44
CA ALA A 97 20.21 3.22 -2.92
C ALA A 97 21.46 3.61 -2.10
N ALA A 98 21.66 4.88 -1.85
CA ALA A 98 22.79 5.39 -1.05
C ALA A 98 22.73 4.85 0.41
N LYS A 99 21.55 4.81 1.02
CA LYS A 99 21.36 4.22 2.36
C LYS A 99 21.77 2.76 2.40
N VAL A 100 21.43 1.97 1.38
CA VAL A 100 21.81 0.55 1.32
C VAL A 100 23.32 0.37 1.17
N GLU A 101 23.98 1.22 0.40
CA GLU A 101 25.45 1.24 0.24
C GLU A 101 26.15 1.93 1.45
N GLN A 102 25.38 2.41 2.44
CA GLN A 102 25.85 3.14 3.63
C GLN A 102 26.58 4.48 3.30
N ASP A 103 26.30 5.04 2.14
CA ASP A 103 26.79 6.36 1.73
C ASP A 103 25.84 7.47 2.23
N MET A 104 25.91 7.74 3.52
CA MET A 104 25.05 8.74 4.17
C MET A 104 25.41 10.18 3.78
N GLU A 105 26.64 10.45 3.34
CA GLU A 105 27.05 11.77 2.85
C GLU A 105 26.35 12.11 1.53
N PHE A 106 26.35 11.16 0.60
CA PHE A 106 25.60 11.33 -0.64
C PHE A 106 24.09 11.39 -0.37
N ALA A 107 23.56 10.54 0.50
CA ALA A 107 22.13 10.55 0.86
C ALA A 107 21.70 11.93 1.39
N ASP A 108 22.45 12.56 2.29
CA ASP A 108 22.15 13.91 2.82
C ASP A 108 22.21 14.98 1.74
N LYS A 109 23.24 14.96 0.88
CA LYS A 109 23.37 15.87 -0.28
C LYS A 109 22.19 15.76 -1.24
N ALA A 110 21.82 14.52 -1.61
CA ALA A 110 20.70 14.25 -2.50
C ALA A 110 19.37 14.68 -1.86
N TYR A 111 19.21 14.43 -0.56
CA TYR A 111 18.03 14.82 0.18
C TYR A 111 17.89 16.33 0.32
N GLY A 112 18.99 17.06 0.58
CA GLY A 112 19.00 18.53 0.61
C GLY A 112 18.60 19.16 -0.73
N PHE A 113 19.05 18.59 -1.84
CA PHE A 113 18.62 19.00 -3.18
C PHE A 113 17.13 18.73 -3.40
N ALA A 114 16.66 17.50 -3.10
CA ALA A 114 15.27 17.12 -3.25
C ALA A 114 14.33 17.98 -2.38
N ARG A 115 14.74 18.32 -1.15
CA ARG A 115 14.02 19.26 -0.27
C ARG A 115 13.84 20.62 -0.94
N THR A 116 14.93 21.21 -1.41
CA THR A 116 14.89 22.52 -2.07
C THR A 116 13.94 22.47 -3.25
N PHE A 117 14.06 21.43 -4.05
CA PHE A 117 13.20 21.19 -5.21
C PHE A 117 11.71 21.04 -4.82
N ALA A 118 11.40 20.24 -3.80
CA ALA A 118 10.03 20.04 -3.33
C ALA A 118 9.38 21.35 -2.83
N LEU A 119 10.16 22.24 -2.21
CA LEU A 119 9.64 23.47 -1.62
C LEU A 119 9.61 24.66 -2.59
N THR A 120 10.44 24.66 -3.65
CA THR A 120 10.60 25.82 -4.57
C THR A 120 10.00 25.62 -5.94
N SER A 121 9.71 24.38 -6.35
CA SER A 121 9.24 24.04 -7.71
C SER A 121 7.91 24.69 -8.12
N GLY A 122 7.30 25.49 -7.26
CA GLY A 122 6.06 26.25 -7.60
C GLY A 122 4.84 25.38 -7.80
N ALA A 123 4.99 24.04 -7.70
CA ALA A 123 3.87 23.12 -7.80
C ALA A 123 2.78 23.46 -6.78
N ASP A 124 3.16 23.93 -5.58
CA ASP A 124 2.19 24.38 -4.57
C ASP A 124 1.57 25.76 -4.91
N ARG A 125 2.21 26.63 -5.69
CA ARG A 125 1.62 27.91 -6.10
C ARG A 125 0.61 27.79 -7.26
N GLN A 126 0.86 26.89 -8.19
CA GLN A 126 -0.08 26.56 -9.27
C GLN A 126 -1.29 25.79 -8.72
N LEU A 127 -1.12 25.04 -7.64
CA LEU A 127 -2.17 24.27 -6.96
C LEU A 127 -3.20 25.15 -6.22
N ALA A 128 -2.86 26.38 -5.86
CA ALA A 128 -3.79 27.35 -5.27
C ALA A 128 -4.76 27.97 -6.29
N GLY A 129 -4.57 27.77 -7.59
CA GLY A 129 -5.37 28.31 -8.69
C GLY A 129 -5.87 27.22 -9.61
N HIS A 130 -7.10 26.84 -9.51
CA HIS A 130 -8.08 26.23 -10.46
C HIS A 130 -7.60 25.28 -11.60
N GLY A 131 -6.35 24.79 -11.67
CA GLY A 131 -5.85 24.20 -12.92
C GLY A 131 -5.38 22.75 -12.92
N GLU A 132 -4.78 22.19 -11.88
CA GLU A 132 -4.07 20.92 -12.05
C GLU A 132 -4.12 19.97 -10.83
N LEU A 133 -5.34 19.55 -10.47
CA LEU A 133 -5.54 18.47 -9.49
C LEU A 133 -4.78 17.19 -9.85
N GLU A 134 -4.62 16.90 -11.16
CA GLU A 134 -3.97 15.70 -11.66
C GLU A 134 -2.49 15.63 -11.28
N ASN A 135 -1.82 16.77 -11.15
CA ASN A 135 -0.40 16.83 -10.78
C ASN A 135 -0.18 16.98 -9.27
N ALA A 136 -1.12 17.63 -8.57
CA ALA A 136 -1.01 17.93 -7.15
C ALA A 136 -1.03 16.70 -6.25
N TYR A 137 -1.92 15.79 -6.53
CA TYR A 137 -2.09 14.58 -5.72
C TYR A 137 -0.87 13.65 -5.82
N PRO A 138 -0.37 13.27 -7.02
CA PRO A 138 0.87 12.52 -7.15
C PRO A 138 2.08 13.22 -6.50
N PHE A 139 2.20 14.54 -6.67
CA PHE A 139 3.28 15.32 -6.08
C PHE A 139 3.26 15.27 -4.55
N MET A 140 2.09 15.46 -3.93
CA MET A 140 1.90 15.30 -2.49
C MET A 140 2.32 13.90 -1.99
N GLN A 141 1.91 12.85 -2.70
CA GLN A 141 2.29 11.48 -2.34
C GLN A 141 3.80 11.27 -2.44
N THR A 142 4.43 11.82 -3.48
CA THR A 142 5.88 11.69 -3.66
C THR A 142 6.65 12.46 -2.58
N ILE A 143 6.19 13.65 -2.14
CA ILE A 143 6.77 14.36 -1.00
C ILE A 143 6.69 13.51 0.28
N ASN A 144 5.58 12.84 0.55
CA ASN A 144 5.47 11.95 1.71
C ASN A 144 6.45 10.77 1.63
N ARG A 145 6.65 10.17 0.45
CA ARG A 145 7.65 9.11 0.24
C ARG A 145 9.07 9.63 0.44
N LEU A 146 9.38 10.80 -0.11
CA LEU A 146 10.67 11.46 0.05
C LEU A 146 10.96 11.74 1.54
N ALA A 147 9.99 12.29 2.27
CA ALA A 147 10.13 12.54 3.70
C ALA A 147 10.34 11.26 4.51
N THR A 148 9.68 10.17 4.13
CA THR A 148 9.84 8.86 4.76
C THR A 148 11.23 8.27 4.49
N ALA A 149 11.69 8.30 3.25
CA ALA A 149 13.03 7.82 2.86
C ALA A 149 14.15 8.58 3.58
N GLY A 150 13.94 9.88 3.81
CA GLY A 150 14.92 10.76 4.45
C GLY A 150 14.90 10.79 5.97
N LEU A 151 14.02 10.06 6.66
CA LEU A 151 13.90 10.10 8.13
C LEU A 151 15.22 9.78 8.86
N GLU A 152 15.94 8.76 8.39
CA GLU A 152 17.24 8.35 8.96
C GLU A 152 18.39 9.23 8.49
N VAL A 153 18.19 10.01 7.42
CA VAL A 153 19.19 10.91 6.85
C VAL A 153 19.13 12.27 7.55
N ASN A 154 17.95 12.89 7.59
CA ASN A 154 17.75 14.21 8.18
C ASN A 154 16.31 14.40 8.63
N GLU A 155 16.04 14.11 9.89
CA GLU A 155 14.72 14.18 10.52
C GLU A 155 14.06 15.57 10.42
N LYS A 156 14.85 16.65 10.52
CA LYS A 156 14.32 18.02 10.43
C LYS A 156 13.75 18.31 9.03
N ILE A 157 14.44 17.85 7.97
CA ILE A 157 13.96 17.97 6.61
C ILE A 157 12.70 17.11 6.42
N SER A 158 12.70 15.90 6.97
CA SER A 158 11.52 15.01 6.91
C SER A 158 10.30 15.65 7.56
N ALA A 159 10.47 16.23 8.76
CA ALA A 159 9.40 16.95 9.44
C ALA A 159 8.84 18.12 8.61
N GLU A 160 9.71 18.88 7.94
CA GLU A 160 9.31 19.99 7.06
C GLU A 160 8.50 19.49 5.86
N LEU A 161 8.97 18.44 5.21
CA LEU A 161 8.32 17.87 4.02
C LEU A 161 6.97 17.22 4.36
N PHE A 162 6.84 16.52 5.49
CA PHE A 162 5.55 15.99 5.95
C PHE A 162 4.53 17.12 6.16
N VAL A 163 4.93 18.22 6.82
CA VAL A 163 4.04 19.39 7.02
C VAL A 163 3.70 20.04 5.68
N HIS A 164 4.64 20.10 4.73
CA HIS A 164 4.39 20.63 3.40
C HIS A 164 3.38 19.78 2.61
N ALA A 165 3.53 18.44 2.62
CA ALA A 165 2.57 17.53 1.99
C ALA A 165 1.16 17.65 2.60
N GLY A 166 1.06 17.77 3.93
CA GLY A 166 -0.23 18.01 4.61
C GLY A 166 -0.91 19.31 4.21
N ARG A 167 -0.14 20.37 3.98
CA ARG A 167 -0.69 21.64 3.45
C ARG A 167 -1.26 21.45 2.04
N ILE A 168 -0.60 20.69 1.18
CA ILE A 168 -1.13 20.35 -0.15
C ILE A 168 -2.42 19.53 0.02
N ALA A 169 -2.43 18.54 0.91
CA ALA A 169 -3.60 17.73 1.20
C ALA A 169 -4.83 18.58 1.55
N ARG A 170 -4.67 19.59 2.43
CA ARG A 170 -5.77 20.51 2.81
C ARG A 170 -6.26 21.34 1.64
N ASN A 171 -5.38 21.78 0.74
CA ASN A 171 -5.80 22.52 -0.45
C ASN A 171 -6.59 21.64 -1.42
N LEU A 172 -6.22 20.35 -1.53
CA LEU A 172 -6.96 19.36 -2.32
C LEU A 172 -8.33 19.04 -1.69
N GLU A 173 -8.37 18.95 -0.36
CA GLU A 173 -9.60 18.67 0.42
C GLU A 173 -10.72 19.63 0.11
N VAL A 174 -10.44 20.93 0.04
CA VAL A 174 -11.45 21.97 -0.20
C VAL A 174 -11.87 22.10 -1.66
N ASN A 175 -11.25 21.36 -2.56
CA ASN A 175 -11.58 21.41 -3.98
C ASN A 175 -12.80 20.52 -4.28
N PRO A 176 -13.92 21.08 -4.76
CA PRO A 176 -15.16 20.34 -5.01
C PRO A 176 -15.03 19.31 -6.14
N SER A 177 -14.02 19.45 -7.01
CA SER A 177 -13.74 18.51 -8.10
C SER A 177 -12.82 17.36 -7.68
N PHE A 178 -12.39 17.30 -6.40
CA PHE A 178 -11.50 16.24 -5.94
C PHE A 178 -12.19 14.87 -5.92
N PRO A 179 -11.65 13.84 -6.58
CA PRO A 179 -12.34 12.58 -6.73
C PRO A 179 -12.43 11.80 -5.41
N THR A 180 -13.62 11.30 -5.09
CA THR A 180 -13.87 10.49 -3.86
C THR A 180 -12.90 9.31 -3.69
N PRO A 181 -12.51 8.55 -4.73
CA PRO A 181 -11.53 7.47 -4.59
C PRO A 181 -10.14 7.89 -4.09
N ALA A 182 -9.79 9.17 -4.21
CA ALA A 182 -8.49 9.69 -3.75
C ALA A 182 -8.50 10.18 -2.28
N LYS A 183 -9.65 10.20 -1.61
CA LYS A 183 -9.77 10.61 -0.19
C LYS A 183 -8.84 9.86 0.77
N PRO A 184 -8.63 8.53 0.66
CA PRO A 184 -7.68 7.83 1.52
C PRO A 184 -6.26 8.38 1.47
N GLY A 185 -5.81 8.88 0.31
CA GLY A 185 -4.50 9.51 0.18
C GLY A 185 -4.39 10.86 0.90
N ILE A 186 -5.48 11.64 0.94
CA ILE A 186 -5.56 12.85 1.77
C ILE A 186 -5.45 12.48 3.26
N ALA A 187 -6.23 11.50 3.71
CA ALA A 187 -6.21 11.01 5.08
C ALA A 187 -4.81 10.54 5.49
N SER A 188 -4.14 9.77 4.63
CA SER A 188 -2.76 9.32 4.84
C SER A 188 -1.77 10.49 4.90
N SER A 189 -1.94 11.51 4.06
CA SER A 189 -1.06 12.69 4.08
C SER A 189 -1.23 13.53 5.34
N LEU A 190 -2.46 13.64 5.88
CA LEU A 190 -2.72 14.29 7.16
C LEU A 190 -2.13 13.49 8.35
N PHE A 191 -2.12 12.16 8.26
CA PHE A 191 -1.40 11.32 9.22
C PHE A 191 0.10 11.58 9.17
N MET A 192 0.70 11.66 7.98
CA MET A 192 2.11 12.01 7.80
C MET A 192 2.42 13.42 8.32
N GLU A 193 1.51 14.38 8.12
CA GLU A 193 1.65 15.73 8.68
C GLU A 193 1.67 15.71 10.22
N ALA A 194 0.82 14.89 10.84
CA ALA A 194 0.86 14.71 12.30
C ALA A 194 2.22 14.21 12.78
N ARG A 195 2.86 13.28 12.04
CA ARG A 195 4.25 12.85 12.30
C ARG A 195 5.23 14.01 12.19
N GLY A 196 5.11 14.84 11.17
CA GLY A 196 5.95 16.02 10.96
C GLY A 196 5.85 17.01 12.11
N TYR A 197 4.68 17.28 12.63
CA TYR A 197 4.49 18.14 13.80
C TYR A 197 5.00 17.48 15.09
N ALA A 198 4.81 16.17 15.27
CA ALA A 198 5.34 15.44 16.41
C ALA A 198 6.88 15.49 16.46
N LEU A 199 7.57 15.28 15.32
CA LEU A 199 9.03 15.45 15.20
C LEU A 199 9.51 16.87 15.56
N ARG A 200 8.68 17.88 15.34
CA ARG A 200 8.97 19.28 15.70
C ARG A 200 8.62 19.63 17.14
N GLY A 201 8.02 18.70 17.89
CA GLY A 201 7.54 18.92 19.23
C GLY A 201 6.24 19.74 19.31
N ASP A 202 5.59 20.02 18.19
CA ASP A 202 4.32 20.75 18.16
C ASP A 202 3.14 19.77 18.33
N MET A 203 2.92 19.35 19.57
CA MET A 203 1.92 18.35 19.90
C MET A 203 0.48 18.81 19.64
N GLN A 204 0.22 20.13 19.72
CA GLN A 204 -1.11 20.67 19.42
C GLN A 204 -1.45 20.48 17.93
N MET A 205 -0.50 20.83 17.06
CA MET A 205 -0.70 20.65 15.60
C MET A 205 -0.69 19.17 15.22
N ALA A 206 0.17 18.35 15.83
CA ALA A 206 0.18 16.90 15.63
C ALA A 206 -1.18 16.27 15.95
N THR A 207 -1.77 16.63 17.08
CA THR A 207 -3.08 16.19 17.54
C THR A 207 -4.20 16.61 16.59
N ASN A 208 -4.17 17.87 16.14
CA ASN A 208 -5.16 18.39 15.18
C ASN A 208 -5.08 17.65 13.83
N SER A 209 -3.88 17.47 13.28
CA SER A 209 -3.68 16.78 12.00
C SER A 209 -4.09 15.31 12.08
N LEU A 210 -3.77 14.62 13.18
CA LEU A 210 -4.18 13.24 13.41
C LEU A 210 -5.71 13.10 13.52
N SER A 211 -6.37 14.02 14.23
CA SER A 211 -7.83 14.07 14.32
C SER A 211 -8.48 14.24 12.94
N GLN A 212 -7.93 15.15 12.13
CA GLN A 212 -8.41 15.35 10.75
C GLN A 212 -8.16 14.11 9.88
N ALA A 213 -7.01 13.44 10.00
CA ALA A 213 -6.75 12.20 9.29
C ALA A 213 -7.85 11.16 9.54
N TYR A 214 -8.26 10.97 10.79
CA TYR A 214 -9.37 10.06 11.14
C TYR A 214 -10.72 10.53 10.61
N GLN A 215 -11.01 11.82 10.64
CA GLN A 215 -12.25 12.38 10.06
C GLN A 215 -12.31 12.16 8.54
N TRP A 216 -11.15 12.14 7.87
CA TRP A 216 -11.03 11.88 6.43
C TRP A 216 -10.94 10.40 6.08
N GLY A 217 -11.00 9.52 7.07
CA GLY A 217 -11.07 8.08 6.87
C GLY A 217 -9.72 7.37 6.91
N PHE A 218 -8.71 7.91 7.61
CA PHE A 218 -7.54 7.13 7.97
C PHE A 218 -7.94 6.04 8.95
N VAL A 219 -7.69 4.78 8.60
CA VAL A 219 -8.16 3.62 9.36
C VAL A 219 -7.03 2.64 9.73
N ASP A 220 -5.79 2.97 9.42
CA ASP A 220 -4.64 2.19 9.87
C ASP A 220 -4.27 2.56 11.32
N PHE A 221 -5.16 2.19 12.25
CA PHE A 221 -4.96 2.46 13.67
C PHE A 221 -3.76 1.71 14.23
N HIS A 222 -3.42 0.56 13.67
CA HIS A 222 -2.24 -0.18 14.10
C HIS A 222 -0.96 0.59 13.78
N ALA A 223 -0.82 1.09 12.57
CA ALA A 223 0.30 1.95 12.22
C ALA A 223 0.40 3.17 13.15
N ALA A 224 -0.73 3.78 13.53
CA ALA A 224 -0.74 4.91 14.44
C ALA A 224 -0.35 4.55 15.90
N PHE A 225 -0.74 3.37 16.40
CA PHE A 225 -0.38 2.90 17.74
C PHE A 225 1.10 2.52 17.86
N GLU A 226 1.66 1.95 16.79
CA GLU A 226 3.04 1.44 16.76
C GLU A 226 4.04 2.47 16.22
N ASP A 227 3.57 3.65 15.82
CA ASP A 227 4.44 4.68 15.24
C ASP A 227 5.49 5.15 16.26
N PRO A 228 6.79 4.94 16.00
CA PRO A 228 7.84 5.31 16.96
C PRO A 228 7.89 6.83 17.18
N ILE A 229 7.59 7.64 16.18
CA ILE A 229 7.57 9.10 16.28
C ILE A 229 6.50 9.55 17.29
N PHE A 230 5.29 8.96 17.18
CA PHE A 230 4.21 9.29 18.11
C PHE A 230 4.52 8.79 19.52
N ARG A 231 5.03 7.56 19.65
CA ARG A 231 5.40 7.00 20.95
C ARG A 231 6.45 7.85 21.68
N ASP A 232 7.45 8.33 20.95
CA ASP A 232 8.55 9.09 21.52
C ASP A 232 8.14 10.54 21.83
N ALA A 233 7.24 11.14 21.04
CA ALA A 233 6.76 12.51 21.23
C ALA A 233 5.60 12.63 22.23
N ASP A 234 4.74 11.61 22.38
CA ASP A 234 3.47 11.66 23.11
C ASP A 234 3.60 11.49 24.62
N SER A 235 4.40 12.33 25.25
CA SER A 235 4.66 12.28 26.70
C SER A 235 3.39 12.42 27.58
N ASN A 236 2.35 13.06 27.08
CA ASN A 236 1.07 13.27 27.79
C ASN A 236 -0.06 12.32 27.34
N GLY A 237 0.19 11.42 26.40
CA GLY A 237 -0.77 10.42 25.92
C GLY A 237 -1.89 10.98 25.03
N SER A 238 -1.78 12.20 24.52
CA SER A 238 -2.84 12.86 23.73
C SER A 238 -3.07 12.20 22.36
N LEU A 239 -2.00 11.85 21.65
CA LEU A 239 -2.09 11.16 20.36
C LEU A 239 -2.68 9.74 20.50
N LYS A 240 -2.23 9.02 21.54
CA LYS A 240 -2.76 7.71 21.90
C LYS A 240 -4.25 7.77 22.23
N ALA A 241 -4.69 8.74 23.03
CA ALA A 241 -6.10 8.90 23.42
C ALA A 241 -7.00 9.20 22.22
N ILE A 242 -6.57 10.05 21.29
CA ILE A 242 -7.30 10.34 20.05
C ILE A 242 -7.40 9.10 19.18
N THR A 243 -6.29 8.36 19.01
CA THR A 243 -6.27 7.12 18.23
C THR A 243 -7.21 6.08 18.82
N GLN A 244 -7.20 5.90 20.15
CA GLN A 244 -8.13 4.98 20.83
C GLN A 244 -9.60 5.36 20.61
N THR A 245 -9.92 6.64 20.75
CA THR A 245 -11.29 7.15 20.55
C THR A 245 -11.76 6.95 19.09
N ALA A 246 -10.91 7.32 18.13
CA ALA A 246 -11.21 7.16 16.70
C ALA A 246 -11.39 5.68 16.33
N HIS A 247 -10.51 4.80 16.81
CA HIS A 247 -10.60 3.36 16.60
C HIS A 247 -11.89 2.77 17.19
N ALA A 248 -12.24 3.12 18.43
CA ALA A 248 -13.47 2.66 19.06
C ALA A 248 -14.72 3.11 18.28
N ASN A 249 -14.77 4.35 17.84
CA ASN A 249 -15.87 4.87 17.02
C ASN A 249 -15.97 4.14 15.67
N TYR A 250 -14.84 3.93 14.99
CA TYR A 250 -14.80 3.20 13.74
C TYR A 250 -15.22 1.73 13.92
N LYS A 251 -14.69 1.05 14.96
CA LYS A 251 -15.07 -0.33 15.28
C LYS A 251 -16.58 -0.45 15.52
N ASN A 252 -17.19 0.45 16.26
CA ASN A 252 -18.64 0.45 16.50
C ASN A 252 -19.44 0.60 15.19
N GLN A 253 -19.02 1.49 14.29
CA GLN A 253 -19.67 1.65 12.98
C GLN A 253 -19.51 0.41 12.10
N VAL A 254 -18.32 -0.20 12.10
CA VAL A 254 -18.05 -1.44 11.37
C VAL A 254 -18.91 -2.58 11.93
N GLN A 255 -18.96 -2.75 13.25
CA GLN A 255 -19.77 -3.79 13.89
C GLN A 255 -21.24 -3.72 13.50
N GLN A 256 -21.84 -2.54 13.49
CA GLN A 256 -23.24 -2.39 13.09
C GLN A 256 -23.44 -2.80 11.62
N ARG A 257 -22.61 -2.28 10.71
CA ARG A 257 -22.69 -2.63 9.27
C ARG A 257 -22.48 -4.12 9.02
N VAL A 258 -21.53 -4.74 9.72
CA VAL A 258 -21.24 -6.17 9.58
C VAL A 258 -22.37 -7.03 10.14
N ARG A 259 -22.99 -6.67 11.29
CA ARG A 259 -24.17 -7.38 11.82
C ARG A 259 -25.31 -7.38 10.80
N ASP A 260 -25.60 -6.22 10.21
CA ASP A 260 -26.64 -6.07 9.20
C ASP A 260 -26.30 -6.90 7.94
N ALA A 261 -25.06 -6.88 7.51
CA ALA A 261 -24.59 -7.65 6.36
C ALA A 261 -24.68 -9.17 6.60
N LEU A 262 -24.19 -9.66 7.74
CA LEU A 262 -24.26 -11.09 8.12
C LEU A 262 -25.71 -11.59 8.24
N ALA A 263 -26.63 -10.76 8.75
CA ALA A 263 -28.04 -11.11 8.90
C ALA A 263 -28.75 -11.25 7.56
N ASN A 264 -28.34 -10.49 6.54
CA ASN A 264 -28.99 -10.44 5.23
C ASN A 264 -28.25 -11.20 4.12
N PHE A 265 -27.06 -11.73 4.40
CA PHE A 265 -26.28 -12.47 3.41
C PHE A 265 -26.90 -13.83 3.11
N PRO A 266 -27.16 -14.20 1.84
CA PRO A 266 -27.68 -15.50 1.47
C PRO A 266 -26.62 -16.57 1.73
N GLN A 267 -26.85 -17.41 2.76
CA GLN A 267 -25.93 -18.48 3.13
C GLN A 267 -26.01 -19.63 2.14
N PHE A 268 -24.84 -20.17 1.77
CA PHE A 268 -24.72 -21.37 0.94
C PHE A 268 -23.48 -22.15 1.35
N HIS A 269 -23.50 -23.46 1.09
CA HIS A 269 -22.35 -24.32 1.36
C HIS A 269 -21.31 -24.14 0.25
N LEU A 270 -20.02 -24.03 0.62
CA LEU A 270 -18.93 -23.88 -0.33
C LEU A 270 -18.05 -25.12 -0.34
N ASP A 271 -18.12 -25.88 -1.42
CA ASP A 271 -17.24 -27.02 -1.67
C ASP A 271 -16.12 -26.61 -2.60
N TYR A 272 -14.90 -26.99 -2.27
CA TYR A 272 -13.72 -26.79 -3.10
C TYR A 272 -12.67 -27.88 -2.90
N SER A 273 -11.88 -28.09 -3.96
CA SER A 273 -10.72 -28.96 -3.97
C SER A 273 -9.64 -28.30 -4.82
N LEU A 274 -8.63 -27.73 -4.18
CA LEU A 274 -7.66 -26.82 -4.78
C LEU A 274 -6.24 -27.34 -4.65
N GLN A 275 -5.44 -27.17 -5.68
CA GLN A 275 -4.01 -27.48 -5.68
C GLN A 275 -3.30 -26.54 -4.70
N SER A 276 -2.55 -27.09 -3.76
CA SER A 276 -1.70 -26.30 -2.87
C SER A 276 -0.50 -25.72 -3.62
N SER A 277 0.05 -24.63 -3.09
CA SER A 277 1.38 -24.14 -3.47
C SER A 277 2.49 -25.19 -3.19
N VAL A 278 2.22 -26.17 -2.32
CA VAL A 278 3.10 -27.30 -2.06
C VAL A 278 2.80 -28.42 -3.09
N PRO A 279 3.80 -28.88 -3.89
CA PRO A 279 3.59 -29.90 -4.90
C PRO A 279 2.96 -31.19 -4.37
N GLY A 280 1.96 -31.72 -5.07
CA GLY A 280 1.30 -32.96 -4.74
C GLY A 280 0.31 -32.89 -3.57
N SER A 281 0.08 -31.71 -3.00
CA SER A 281 -0.90 -31.48 -1.94
C SER A 281 -2.16 -30.82 -2.50
N ILE A 282 -3.31 -31.31 -2.06
CA ILE A 282 -4.64 -30.75 -2.36
C ILE A 282 -5.27 -30.28 -1.04
N ILE A 283 -5.87 -29.12 -1.05
CA ILE A 283 -6.60 -28.56 0.07
C ILE A 283 -8.08 -28.51 -0.27
N THR A 284 -8.90 -29.03 0.61
CA THR A 284 -10.36 -29.10 0.48
C THR A 284 -11.04 -28.39 1.63
N ASN A 285 -12.32 -28.07 1.49
CA ASN A 285 -13.14 -27.56 2.61
C ASN A 285 -13.17 -28.51 3.81
N LYS A 286 -12.96 -29.82 3.62
CA LYS A 286 -12.95 -30.83 4.69
C LYS A 286 -11.72 -30.71 5.60
N ASP A 287 -10.61 -30.17 5.10
CA ASP A 287 -9.39 -29.98 5.89
C ASP A 287 -9.54 -28.89 6.95
N PHE A 288 -10.59 -28.08 6.83
CA PHE A 288 -10.90 -26.98 7.75
C PHE A 288 -12.26 -27.14 8.47
N MET A 289 -12.74 -28.37 8.59
CA MET A 289 -13.93 -28.65 9.40
C MET A 289 -13.72 -28.13 10.83
N ASP A 290 -14.78 -27.59 11.41
CA ASP A 290 -14.78 -26.96 12.74
C ASP A 290 -13.92 -25.69 12.88
N GLN A 291 -13.47 -25.13 11.77
CA GLN A 291 -12.75 -23.85 11.73
C GLN A 291 -13.56 -22.80 10.97
N ILE A 292 -13.42 -21.53 11.37
CA ILE A 292 -13.84 -20.40 10.55
C ILE A 292 -12.75 -20.17 9.50
N VAL A 293 -13.12 -20.18 8.22
CA VAL A 293 -12.18 -19.95 7.12
C VAL A 293 -12.38 -18.54 6.57
N VAL A 294 -11.28 -17.78 6.51
CA VAL A 294 -11.20 -16.53 5.76
C VAL A 294 -10.47 -16.82 4.47
N LEU A 295 -11.26 -16.98 3.40
CA LEU A 295 -10.74 -17.27 2.06
C LEU A 295 -10.52 -15.94 1.34
N ASP A 296 -9.26 -15.65 1.03
CA ASP A 296 -8.82 -14.49 0.26
C ASP A 296 -8.61 -14.88 -1.21
N LEU A 297 -9.37 -14.24 -2.09
CA LEU A 297 -9.23 -14.38 -3.54
C LEU A 297 -8.34 -13.25 -4.05
N GLY A 298 -7.16 -13.58 -4.53
CA GLY A 298 -6.19 -12.57 -4.92
C GLY A 298 -5.19 -13.07 -5.96
N ALA A 299 -4.15 -12.28 -6.21
CA ALA A 299 -3.04 -12.64 -7.09
C ALA A 299 -1.78 -11.84 -6.72
N SER A 300 -0.61 -12.36 -7.05
CA SER A 300 0.67 -11.70 -6.79
C SER A 300 0.85 -10.38 -7.56
N TRP A 301 0.23 -10.26 -8.70
CA TRP A 301 0.23 -9.07 -9.55
C TRP A 301 -0.84 -8.02 -9.18
N CYS A 302 -1.72 -8.32 -8.23
CA CYS A 302 -2.79 -7.43 -7.78
C CYS A 302 -2.30 -6.54 -6.63
N ALA A 303 -1.99 -5.27 -6.90
CA ALA A 303 -1.46 -4.35 -5.90
C ALA A 303 -2.33 -4.19 -4.64
N PRO A 304 -3.68 -4.05 -4.72
CA PRO A 304 -4.54 -4.02 -3.52
C PRO A 304 -4.52 -5.34 -2.75
N CYS A 305 -4.33 -6.49 -3.41
CA CYS A 305 -4.21 -7.79 -2.74
C CYS A 305 -2.92 -7.85 -1.90
N VAL A 306 -1.82 -7.35 -2.46
CA VAL A 306 -0.55 -7.26 -1.72
C VAL A 306 -0.68 -6.37 -0.48
N GLN A 307 -1.45 -5.29 -0.55
CA GLN A 307 -1.73 -4.41 0.59
C GLN A 307 -2.54 -5.12 1.70
N SER A 308 -3.32 -6.14 1.38
CA SER A 308 -4.10 -6.93 2.35
C SER A 308 -3.25 -7.95 3.13
N ILE A 309 -2.07 -8.35 2.63
CA ILE A 309 -1.24 -9.40 3.23
C ILE A 309 -0.90 -9.14 4.71
N PRO A 310 -0.47 -7.93 5.14
CA PRO A 310 -0.19 -7.68 6.55
C PRO A 310 -1.40 -7.92 7.46
N HIS A 311 -2.60 -7.57 7.00
CA HIS A 311 -3.85 -7.77 7.74
C HIS A 311 -4.19 -9.26 7.86
N LEU A 312 -4.02 -10.03 6.80
CA LEU A 312 -4.27 -11.48 6.79
C LEU A 312 -3.23 -12.24 7.64
N LYS A 313 -1.95 -11.85 7.57
CA LYS A 313 -0.89 -12.38 8.44
C LYS A 313 -1.22 -12.16 9.92
N ARG A 314 -1.64 -10.94 10.26
CA ARG A 314 -2.03 -10.56 11.60
C ARG A 314 -3.27 -11.35 12.06
N LEU A 315 -4.27 -11.48 11.20
CA LEU A 315 -5.48 -12.25 11.48
C LEU A 315 -5.14 -13.72 11.81
N GLN A 316 -4.30 -14.37 10.97
CA GLN A 316 -3.85 -15.74 11.23
C GLN A 316 -3.09 -15.86 12.55
N SER A 317 -2.25 -14.89 12.89
CA SER A 317 -1.47 -14.89 14.12
C SER A 317 -2.34 -14.70 15.38
N GLU A 318 -3.30 -13.76 15.36
CA GLU A 318 -4.13 -13.40 16.52
C GLU A 318 -5.29 -14.37 16.75
N TYR A 319 -5.90 -14.89 15.67
CA TYR A 319 -7.13 -15.71 15.77
C TYR A 319 -6.93 -17.19 15.44
N GLY A 320 -5.75 -17.58 14.92
CA GLY A 320 -5.49 -18.98 14.53
C GLY A 320 -5.72 -19.98 15.67
N LYS A 321 -5.31 -19.63 16.90
CA LYS A 321 -5.54 -20.48 18.10
C LYS A 321 -7.00 -20.55 18.54
N GLN A 322 -7.86 -19.70 18.01
CA GLN A 322 -9.30 -19.67 18.28
C GLN A 322 -10.11 -20.45 17.24
N GLY A 323 -9.41 -21.18 16.34
CA GLY A 323 -10.03 -21.95 15.27
C GLY A 323 -10.39 -21.11 14.04
N VAL A 324 -9.59 -20.07 13.75
CA VAL A 324 -9.70 -19.28 12.51
C VAL A 324 -8.55 -19.65 11.59
N LYS A 325 -8.85 -19.90 10.34
CA LYS A 325 -7.88 -20.22 9.30
C LYS A 325 -7.96 -19.23 8.15
N VAL A 326 -6.83 -18.65 7.78
CA VAL A 326 -6.70 -17.88 6.56
C VAL A 326 -6.23 -18.81 5.44
N LEU A 327 -6.89 -18.74 4.29
CA LEU A 327 -6.55 -19.46 3.07
C LEU A 327 -6.54 -18.46 1.91
N ASN A 328 -5.43 -18.32 1.20
CA ASN A 328 -5.39 -17.52 -0.01
C ASN A 328 -5.54 -18.43 -1.25
N ALA A 329 -6.51 -18.15 -2.09
CA ALA A 329 -6.62 -18.71 -3.44
C ALA A 329 -6.06 -17.70 -4.44
N SER A 330 -4.88 -18.00 -4.98
CA SER A 330 -4.13 -17.10 -5.84
C SER A 330 -4.36 -17.41 -7.32
N PHE A 331 -4.74 -16.38 -8.07
CA PHE A 331 -5.08 -16.46 -9.50
C PHE A 331 -3.90 -15.91 -10.32
N GLU A 332 -2.89 -16.75 -10.50
CA GLU A 332 -1.69 -16.38 -11.23
C GLU A 332 -1.86 -16.52 -12.74
N ASN A 333 -0.97 -15.87 -13.51
CA ASN A 333 -1.02 -15.81 -14.97
C ASN A 333 -0.04 -16.79 -15.66
N GLY A 334 0.50 -17.78 -14.96
CA GLY A 334 1.33 -18.83 -15.55
C GLY A 334 0.50 -19.75 -16.46
N GLU A 335 1.14 -20.30 -17.49
CA GLU A 335 0.47 -21.19 -18.44
C GLU A 335 0.21 -22.58 -17.83
N THR A 336 0.95 -22.95 -16.80
CA THR A 336 0.85 -24.25 -16.10
C THR A 336 0.77 -24.09 -14.59
N ASP A 337 0.22 -25.10 -13.92
CA ASP A 337 0.20 -25.15 -12.44
C ASP A 337 1.60 -25.11 -11.84
N GLU A 338 2.61 -25.65 -12.54
CA GLU A 338 4.00 -25.65 -12.08
C GLU A 338 4.60 -24.23 -12.12
N GLU A 339 4.36 -23.49 -13.19
CA GLU A 339 4.76 -22.08 -13.28
C GLU A 339 4.08 -21.24 -12.19
N ASN A 340 2.78 -21.44 -11.98
CA ASN A 340 2.03 -20.77 -10.92
C ASN A 340 2.61 -21.08 -9.54
N ARG A 341 3.01 -22.35 -9.26
CA ARG A 341 3.67 -22.71 -8.00
C ARG A 341 5.02 -22.02 -7.80
N GLU A 342 5.84 -21.93 -8.84
CA GLU A 342 7.12 -21.22 -8.74
C GLU A 342 6.94 -19.71 -8.51
N LEU A 343 5.93 -19.08 -9.13
CA LEU A 343 5.55 -17.70 -8.84
C LEU A 343 5.13 -17.54 -7.38
N LEU A 344 4.23 -18.40 -6.90
CA LEU A 344 3.71 -18.38 -5.54
C LEU A 344 4.79 -18.63 -4.51
N LYS A 345 5.74 -19.55 -4.75
CA LYS A 345 6.86 -19.81 -3.85
C LYS A 345 7.71 -18.57 -3.60
N LYS A 346 8.03 -17.81 -4.67
CA LYS A 346 8.75 -16.54 -4.56
C LYS A 346 7.93 -15.49 -3.82
N PHE A 347 6.65 -15.42 -4.12
CA PHE A 347 5.73 -14.47 -3.51
C PHE A 347 5.54 -14.73 -2.00
N ILE A 348 5.32 -15.98 -1.61
CA ILE A 348 5.21 -16.41 -0.21
C ILE A 348 6.46 -16.04 0.57
N ALA A 349 7.64 -16.36 0.02
CA ALA A 349 8.91 -16.05 0.66
C ALA A 349 9.17 -14.56 0.78
N LYS A 350 8.88 -13.78 -0.28
CA LYS A 350 9.04 -12.32 -0.30
C LYS A 350 8.20 -11.62 0.76
N HIS A 351 6.96 -12.05 0.95
CA HIS A 351 6.01 -11.42 1.87
C HIS A 351 5.91 -12.13 3.22
N GLU A 352 6.73 -13.20 3.43
CA GLU A 352 6.73 -14.01 4.66
C GLU A 352 5.32 -14.44 5.05
N ILE A 353 4.54 -14.97 4.09
CA ILE A 353 3.14 -15.37 4.29
C ILE A 353 3.09 -16.52 5.29
N ASN A 354 2.26 -16.39 6.33
CA ASN A 354 2.13 -17.33 7.45
C ASN A 354 0.83 -18.14 7.43
N TYR A 355 0.16 -18.21 6.29
CA TYR A 355 -1.08 -18.94 6.05
C TYR A 355 -1.01 -19.75 4.76
N ASP A 356 -1.97 -20.66 4.56
CA ASP A 356 -1.96 -21.53 3.39
C ASP A 356 -2.31 -20.78 2.10
N VAL A 357 -1.62 -21.15 1.02
CA VAL A 357 -1.82 -20.60 -0.32
C VAL A 357 -2.12 -21.73 -1.29
N VAL A 358 -3.17 -21.59 -2.09
CA VAL A 358 -3.60 -22.53 -3.11
C VAL A 358 -3.70 -21.84 -4.47
N ILE A 359 -3.68 -22.61 -5.55
CA ILE A 359 -3.95 -22.14 -6.90
C ILE A 359 -5.45 -21.93 -7.03
N GLY A 360 -5.87 -20.69 -7.29
CA GLY A 360 -7.27 -20.33 -7.51
C GLY A 360 -7.77 -20.84 -8.85
N THR A 361 -9.06 -21.19 -8.91
CA THR A 361 -9.71 -21.64 -10.13
C THR A 361 -10.92 -20.75 -10.46
N GLU A 362 -11.23 -20.60 -11.75
CA GLU A 362 -12.40 -19.86 -12.21
C GLU A 362 -13.71 -20.49 -11.70
N GLU A 363 -13.74 -21.82 -11.49
CA GLU A 363 -14.86 -22.52 -10.89
C GLU A 363 -15.12 -22.04 -9.46
N LEU A 364 -14.06 -21.96 -8.62
CA LEU A 364 -14.16 -21.41 -7.27
C LEU A 364 -14.68 -19.97 -7.30
N ARG A 365 -14.08 -19.10 -8.12
CA ARG A 365 -14.47 -17.69 -8.21
C ARG A 365 -15.92 -17.54 -8.67
N GLY A 366 -16.32 -18.31 -9.70
CA GLY A 366 -17.67 -18.29 -10.23
C GLY A 366 -18.74 -18.80 -9.27
N SER A 367 -18.36 -19.63 -8.29
CA SER A 367 -19.29 -20.17 -7.28
C SER A 367 -19.62 -19.16 -6.17
N ILE A 368 -18.88 -18.04 -6.07
CA ILE A 368 -19.00 -17.09 -4.96
C ILE A 368 -19.61 -15.77 -5.46
N PRO A 369 -20.88 -15.49 -5.12
CA PRO A 369 -21.51 -14.22 -5.43
C PRO A 369 -20.75 -13.03 -4.81
N ASN A 370 -20.75 -11.88 -5.49
CA ASN A 370 -20.13 -10.62 -5.04
C ASN A 370 -18.59 -10.63 -4.93
N CYS A 371 -17.89 -11.68 -5.40
CA CYS A 371 -16.44 -11.79 -5.40
C CYS A 371 -15.86 -11.92 -6.82
N GLN A 372 -16.32 -11.08 -7.74
CA GLN A 372 -15.93 -11.14 -9.16
C GLN A 372 -14.64 -10.36 -9.48
N THR A 373 -14.16 -9.52 -8.55
CA THR A 373 -12.94 -8.71 -8.72
C THR A 373 -11.98 -8.93 -7.53
N PHE A 374 -10.70 -8.74 -7.76
CA PHE A 374 -9.67 -8.86 -6.72
C PHE A 374 -9.38 -7.53 -6.02
N PRO A 375 -9.03 -7.59 -4.71
CA PRO A 375 -9.16 -8.73 -3.82
C PRO A 375 -10.62 -9.08 -3.55
N GLY A 376 -10.89 -10.35 -3.24
CA GLY A 376 -12.19 -10.82 -2.76
C GLY A 376 -12.01 -11.52 -1.42
N LEU A 377 -12.86 -11.23 -0.44
CA LEU A 377 -12.84 -11.91 0.87
C LEU A 377 -14.14 -12.68 1.10
N VAL A 378 -14.00 -13.93 1.52
CA VAL A 378 -15.10 -14.85 1.78
C VAL A 378 -14.93 -15.41 3.19
N PHE A 379 -15.97 -15.32 3.99
CA PHE A 379 -15.97 -15.81 5.37
C PHE A 379 -16.90 -17.02 5.48
N VAL A 380 -16.31 -18.14 5.84
CA VAL A 380 -16.98 -19.45 5.94
C VAL A 380 -17.06 -19.86 7.40
N ASP A 381 -18.22 -20.27 7.87
CA ASP A 381 -18.41 -20.76 9.25
C ASP A 381 -17.90 -22.20 9.44
N ARG A 382 -17.90 -22.69 10.68
CA ARG A 382 -17.42 -24.05 11.03
C ARG A 382 -18.19 -25.18 10.36
N LEU A 383 -19.38 -24.90 9.83
CA LEU A 383 -20.22 -25.85 9.10
C LEU A 383 -19.96 -25.82 7.58
N GLY A 384 -19.03 -25.00 7.10
CA GLY A 384 -18.72 -24.85 5.69
C GLY A 384 -19.67 -23.91 4.94
N ASN A 385 -20.49 -23.11 5.62
CA ASN A 385 -21.39 -22.18 4.97
C ASN A 385 -20.74 -20.80 4.83
N VAL A 386 -20.83 -20.22 3.64
CA VAL A 386 -20.45 -18.83 3.41
C VAL A 386 -21.41 -17.92 4.16
N ARG A 387 -20.86 -17.08 5.03
CA ARG A 387 -21.60 -16.14 5.87
C ARG A 387 -21.49 -14.70 5.38
N TYR A 388 -20.42 -14.41 4.66
CA TYR A 388 -20.19 -13.11 4.05
C TYR A 388 -19.20 -13.24 2.90
N ALA A 389 -19.39 -12.45 1.84
CA ALA A 389 -18.46 -12.36 0.72
C ALA A 389 -18.53 -10.95 0.12
N ALA A 390 -17.38 -10.35 -0.14
CA ALA A 390 -17.28 -9.04 -0.77
C ALA A 390 -15.97 -8.86 -1.52
N SER A 391 -16.03 -8.12 -2.64
CA SER A 391 -14.84 -7.66 -3.36
C SER A 391 -14.32 -6.33 -2.80
N GLY A 392 -13.05 -6.06 -3.01
CA GLY A 392 -12.36 -4.84 -2.64
C GLY A 392 -11.46 -5.00 -1.41
N TYR A 393 -10.65 -3.98 -1.18
CA TYR A 393 -9.77 -3.93 -0.03
C TYR A 393 -10.56 -3.77 1.27
N HIS A 394 -10.19 -4.54 2.30
CA HIS A 394 -10.72 -4.47 3.64
C HIS A 394 -9.58 -4.25 4.65
N ASP A 395 -9.74 -3.27 5.53
CA ASP A 395 -8.78 -3.05 6.61
C ASP A 395 -8.91 -4.11 7.72
N PHE A 396 -7.91 -4.15 8.61
CA PHE A 396 -7.87 -5.15 9.69
C PHE A 396 -9.09 -5.07 10.61
N THR A 397 -9.60 -3.86 10.92
CA THR A 397 -10.78 -3.71 11.79
C THR A 397 -12.03 -4.32 11.17
N GLN A 398 -12.21 -4.18 9.86
CA GLN A 398 -13.32 -4.80 9.14
C GLN A 398 -13.22 -6.32 9.16
N ILE A 399 -12.05 -6.87 8.80
CA ILE A 399 -11.82 -8.31 8.73
C ILE A 399 -11.97 -8.95 10.12
N SER A 400 -11.32 -8.40 11.14
CA SER A 400 -11.37 -8.92 12.49
C SER A 400 -12.76 -8.82 13.12
N THR A 401 -13.50 -7.76 12.81
CA THR A 401 -14.89 -7.62 13.30
C THR A 401 -15.81 -8.70 12.74
N ILE A 402 -15.67 -9.07 11.46
CA ILE A 402 -16.46 -10.18 10.89
C ILE A 402 -16.12 -11.49 11.61
N VAL A 403 -14.85 -11.77 11.80
CA VAL A 403 -14.38 -12.98 12.51
C VAL A 403 -14.87 -13.01 13.95
N GLU A 404 -14.74 -11.91 14.70
CA GLU A 404 -15.23 -11.80 16.08
C GLU A 404 -16.73 -12.10 16.18
N LEU A 405 -17.55 -11.55 15.29
CA LEU A 405 -18.98 -11.78 15.26
C LEU A 405 -19.36 -13.22 14.90
N LEU A 406 -18.59 -13.88 14.02
CA LEU A 406 -18.77 -15.30 13.72
C LEU A 406 -18.43 -16.16 14.94
N LEU A 407 -17.31 -15.90 15.62
CA LEU A 407 -16.91 -16.59 16.85
C LEU A 407 -17.94 -16.42 17.96
N GLU A 408 -18.49 -15.21 18.16
CA GLU A 408 -19.57 -14.94 19.13
C GLU A 408 -20.82 -15.75 18.82
N THR A 409 -21.28 -15.76 17.57
CA THR A 409 -22.50 -16.47 17.14
C THR A 409 -22.37 -17.96 17.39
N GLU A 410 -21.22 -18.54 17.12
CA GLU A 410 -20.97 -19.96 17.30
C GLU A 410 -20.84 -20.34 18.77
N SER A 411 -20.22 -19.50 19.59
CA SER A 411 -20.17 -19.73 21.05
C SER A 411 -21.54 -19.70 21.71
N VAL A 412 -22.46 -18.89 21.19
CA VAL A 412 -23.86 -18.86 21.63
C VAL A 412 -24.59 -20.13 21.19
N ARG A 413 -24.40 -20.59 19.92
CA ARG A 413 -24.98 -21.84 19.43
C ARG A 413 -24.56 -23.09 20.26
N ALA A 414 -23.25 -23.16 20.56
CA ALA A 414 -22.71 -24.27 21.38
C ALA A 414 -23.27 -24.28 22.81
N ARG A 415 -23.58 -23.11 23.39
CA ARG A 415 -24.24 -23.05 24.74
C ARG A 415 -25.70 -23.41 24.70
N ILE A 416 -26.43 -23.13 23.62
CA ILE A 416 -27.86 -23.41 23.48
C ILE A 416 -28.10 -24.89 23.10
N HIS A 417 -27.17 -25.49 22.35
CA HIS A 417 -27.25 -26.89 21.90
C HIS A 417 -25.98 -27.68 22.29
N PRO A 418 -25.76 -28.00 23.56
CA PRO A 418 -24.53 -28.66 24.02
C PRO A 418 -24.35 -30.11 23.54
N GLY A 419 -25.23 -30.63 22.67
CA GLY A 419 -25.28 -32.05 22.25
C GLY A 419 -24.96 -32.30 20.75
N HIS A 420 -24.66 -31.31 19.92
CA HIS A 420 -24.43 -31.50 18.47
C HIS A 420 -22.98 -31.35 18.00
N VAL A 421 -22.01 -31.52 18.90
CA VAL A 421 -20.56 -31.40 18.56
C VAL A 421 -19.89 -32.80 18.52
N GLN A 422 -20.64 -33.87 18.46
CA GLN A 422 -20.08 -35.22 18.24
C GLN A 422 -21.08 -36.07 17.44
N GLU A 423 -20.93 -36.10 16.12
CA GLU A 423 -21.04 -37.30 15.27
C GLU A 423 -20.40 -37.02 13.91
#